data_779828ed03c1a68785d35c083c6590ea
#
_entry.id   779828ed03c1a68785d35c083c6590ea
#
_cell.length_a   1.000
_cell.length_b   1.000
_cell.length_c   1.000
_cell.angle_alpha   90.00
_cell.angle_beta   90.00
_cell.angle_gamma   90.00
#
_symmetry.space_group_name_H-M   'P 1'
#
loop_
_entity.id
_entity.type
_entity.pdbx_description
1 polymer ?
#
loop_
_entity_poly.entity_id
_entity_poly.type
_entity_poly.pdbx_seq_one_letter_code
_entity_poly.pdbx_strand_id
1 'polypeptide(L)'
;MKKLYPILLSVSVLALSGCVTEGSRTVEVQKVTSYNTAYNGVKAPISVGKFDNRSSYNNGVFSDGVDQLGNQAKTILVSHLQQSGRFSVLDRTNMSESATEAKIKGQKQKLKAANYVVTGDVTEFGRKTVGDQQLFGILGRGKQQVAYAKVTLNVVNTQTSEVVYSVQGAGEYNLSNREVLGFGSTAGYDSTLNGKVLDLAIREAVNNLVSGVESGQWKPSN
;
A
#
# COMPACT_ATOMS: atom_id res chain seq x y z
N MET A 1 12.86 -53.64 -65.11
CA MET A 1 11.65 -52.87 -64.77
C MET A 1 11.57 -52.69 -63.27
N LYS A 2 12.05 -51.54 -62.77
CA LYS A 2 12.05 -51.22 -61.32
C LYS A 2 10.91 -50.19 -61.09
N LYS A 3 9.88 -50.60 -60.33
CA LYS A 3 8.78 -49.72 -59.92
C LYS A 3 9.21 -48.88 -58.74
N LEU A 4 9.33 -47.56 -58.92
CA LEU A 4 9.47 -46.60 -57.83
C LEU A 4 8.10 -46.32 -57.23
N TYR A 5 7.96 -46.55 -55.93
CA TYR A 5 6.83 -46.10 -55.13
C TYR A 5 7.12 -44.69 -54.58
N PRO A 6 6.24 -43.72 -54.76
CA PRO A 6 6.38 -42.45 -54.08
C PRO A 6 5.89 -42.57 -52.64
N ILE A 7 6.79 -42.33 -51.68
CA ILE A 7 6.45 -42.21 -50.26
C ILE A 7 5.75 -40.86 -50.06
N LEU A 8 4.46 -40.91 -49.82
CA LEU A 8 3.64 -39.76 -49.42
C LEU A 8 3.98 -39.43 -47.98
N LEU A 9 4.78 -38.37 -47.76
CA LEU A 9 5.07 -37.82 -46.46
C LEU A 9 3.89 -36.96 -46.01
N SER A 10 2.94 -37.53 -45.27
CA SER A 10 1.86 -36.79 -44.62
C SER A 10 2.42 -36.04 -43.43
N VAL A 11 2.67 -34.74 -43.61
CA VAL A 11 2.97 -33.80 -42.53
C VAL A 11 1.69 -33.54 -41.77
N SER A 12 1.52 -34.22 -40.63
CA SER A 12 0.46 -33.94 -39.68
C SER A 12 0.84 -32.63 -38.93
N VAL A 13 0.23 -31.51 -39.32
CA VAL A 13 0.27 -30.27 -38.56
C VAL A 13 -0.60 -30.48 -37.32
N LEU A 14 0.04 -30.82 -36.20
CA LEU A 14 -0.59 -30.73 -34.86
C LEU A 14 -0.83 -29.26 -34.58
N ALA A 15 -2.07 -28.80 -34.74
CA ALA A 15 -2.52 -27.52 -34.18
C ALA A 15 -2.50 -27.64 -32.67
N LEU A 16 -1.43 -27.14 -32.07
CA LEU A 16 -1.34 -26.87 -30.60
C LEU A 16 -2.30 -25.71 -30.31
N SER A 17 -3.57 -26.03 -30.06
CA SER A 17 -4.50 -25.11 -29.44
C SER A 17 -4.03 -24.88 -28.00
N GLY A 18 -3.17 -23.87 -27.79
CA GLY A 18 -2.82 -23.38 -26.47
C GLY A 18 -4.08 -22.82 -25.81
N CYS A 19 -4.69 -23.57 -24.90
CA CYS A 19 -5.71 -23.04 -24.03
C CYS A 19 -5.02 -22.02 -23.12
N VAL A 20 -5.23 -20.73 -23.37
CA VAL A 20 -4.92 -19.66 -22.42
C VAL A 20 -5.88 -19.84 -21.26
N THR A 21 -5.38 -20.31 -20.13
CA THR A 21 -6.16 -20.41 -18.92
C THR A 21 -6.09 -19.04 -18.21
N GLU A 22 -7.16 -18.26 -18.34
CA GLU A 22 -7.31 -17.06 -17.51
C GLU A 22 -7.63 -17.48 -16.09
N GLY A 23 -6.79 -17.04 -15.15
CA GLY A 23 -7.00 -17.24 -13.72
C GLY A 23 -7.23 -15.92 -13.01
N SER A 24 -8.35 -15.77 -12.33
CA SER A 24 -8.60 -14.67 -11.41
C SER A 24 -8.66 -15.20 -9.98
N ARG A 25 -8.07 -14.46 -9.04
CA ARG A 25 -8.15 -14.76 -7.61
C ARG A 25 -8.34 -13.49 -6.81
N THR A 26 -9.14 -13.55 -5.76
CA THR A 26 -9.20 -12.49 -4.76
C THR A 26 -7.95 -12.57 -3.88
N VAL A 27 -7.24 -11.46 -3.72
CA VAL A 27 -6.12 -11.34 -2.80
C VAL A 27 -6.61 -10.64 -1.55
N GLU A 28 -6.51 -11.30 -0.40
CA GLU A 28 -6.89 -10.68 0.87
C GLU A 28 -5.90 -9.57 1.24
N VAL A 29 -6.43 -8.37 1.48
CA VAL A 29 -5.64 -7.23 1.96
C VAL A 29 -5.39 -7.42 3.45
N GLN A 30 -4.13 -7.28 3.86
CA GLN A 30 -3.75 -7.39 5.26
C GLN A 30 -4.37 -6.24 6.07
N LYS A 31 -4.91 -6.57 7.24
CA LYS A 31 -5.61 -5.63 8.13
C LYS A 31 -4.72 -5.26 9.33
N VAL A 32 -5.07 -4.18 10.01
CA VAL A 32 -4.43 -3.81 11.28
C VAL A 32 -4.69 -4.88 12.36
N THR A 33 -3.79 -5.03 13.31
CA THR A 33 -3.88 -6.05 14.37
C THR A 33 -5.14 -5.92 15.22
N SER A 34 -5.63 -4.71 15.43
CA SER A 34 -6.86 -4.42 16.18
C SER A 34 -8.17 -4.64 15.39
N TYR A 35 -8.09 -5.09 14.13
CA TYR A 35 -9.28 -5.34 13.32
C TYR A 35 -10.21 -6.36 13.97
N ASN A 36 -11.51 -6.01 14.07
CA ASN A 36 -12.56 -6.82 14.72
C ASN A 36 -12.31 -7.14 16.21
N THR A 37 -11.39 -6.46 16.88
CA THR A 37 -11.23 -6.60 18.33
C THR A 37 -12.15 -5.62 19.08
N ALA A 38 -12.73 -6.05 20.19
CA ALA A 38 -13.58 -5.20 21.02
C ALA A 38 -12.77 -4.03 21.60
N TYR A 39 -13.40 -2.86 21.68
CA TYR A 39 -12.81 -1.66 22.27
C TYR A 39 -13.85 -0.90 23.09
N ASN A 40 -13.57 -0.75 24.37
CA ASN A 40 -14.44 -0.04 25.31
C ASN A 40 -13.93 1.37 25.66
N GLY A 41 -12.82 1.80 25.05
CA GLY A 41 -12.27 3.13 25.26
C GLY A 41 -12.96 4.22 24.46
N VAL A 42 -12.53 5.45 24.67
CA VAL A 42 -13.05 6.62 23.96
C VAL A 42 -12.60 6.61 22.50
N LYS A 43 -13.56 6.63 21.56
CA LYS A 43 -13.30 6.79 20.14
C LYS A 43 -13.24 8.28 19.79
N ALA A 44 -12.06 8.88 19.94
CA ALA A 44 -11.90 10.29 19.61
C ALA A 44 -12.24 10.58 18.15
N PRO A 45 -12.94 11.69 17.88
CA PRO A 45 -13.17 12.15 16.53
C PRO A 45 -11.87 12.72 15.95
N ILE A 46 -11.42 12.09 14.87
CA ILE A 46 -10.20 12.47 14.15
C ILE A 46 -10.50 12.74 12.67
N SER A 47 -9.74 13.63 12.07
CA SER A 47 -9.68 13.78 10.60
C SER A 47 -8.26 13.54 10.11
N VAL A 48 -8.14 13.13 8.85
CA VAL A 48 -6.83 12.97 8.21
C VAL A 48 -6.52 14.25 7.44
N GLY A 49 -5.43 14.89 7.83
CA GLY A 49 -4.92 16.10 7.21
C GLY A 49 -4.04 15.82 6.00
N LYS A 50 -2.98 16.59 5.88
CA LYS A 50 -2.00 16.46 4.80
C LYS A 50 -1.14 15.22 5.03
N PHE A 51 -0.81 14.53 3.95
CA PHE A 51 0.17 13.46 3.91
C PHE A 51 1.13 13.78 2.77
N ASP A 52 2.39 14.03 3.08
CA ASP A 52 3.39 14.51 2.14
C ASP A 52 4.44 13.46 1.84
N ASN A 53 4.89 13.40 0.60
CA ASN A 53 6.10 12.67 0.25
C ASN A 53 7.33 13.55 0.52
N ARG A 54 8.06 13.22 1.58
CA ARG A 54 9.33 13.86 1.96
C ARG A 54 10.55 13.04 1.51
N SER A 55 10.32 11.85 0.94
CA SER A 55 11.40 11.04 0.40
C SER A 55 11.97 11.63 -0.90
N SER A 56 13.12 11.14 -1.33
CA SER A 56 13.71 11.51 -2.63
C SER A 56 12.98 10.88 -3.83
N TYR A 57 12.02 9.99 -3.60
CA TYR A 57 11.31 9.28 -4.66
C TYR A 57 10.26 10.19 -5.32
N ASN A 58 10.30 10.30 -6.64
CA ASN A 58 9.43 11.18 -7.44
C ASN A 58 9.41 12.66 -6.99
N ASN A 59 10.46 13.11 -6.30
CA ASN A 59 10.71 14.49 -5.96
C ASN A 59 11.82 15.02 -6.86
N GLY A 60 11.49 15.66 -7.99
CA GLY A 60 12.49 16.20 -8.89
C GLY A 60 11.90 16.89 -10.11
N VAL A 61 12.79 17.31 -11.02
CA VAL A 61 12.48 18.08 -12.24
C VAL A 61 11.48 17.37 -13.18
N PHE A 62 11.31 16.05 -13.03
CA PHE A 62 10.39 15.24 -13.83
C PHE A 62 9.08 14.89 -13.10
N SER A 63 8.82 15.46 -11.92
CA SER A 63 7.54 15.30 -11.27
C SER A 63 6.53 16.26 -11.88
N ASP A 64 5.30 15.80 -12.09
CA ASP A 64 4.18 16.59 -12.57
C ASP A 64 3.63 17.59 -11.53
N GLY A 65 4.31 17.73 -10.39
CA GLY A 65 3.91 18.57 -9.27
C GLY A 65 2.77 18.00 -8.41
N VAL A 66 2.24 16.82 -8.76
CA VAL A 66 1.22 16.12 -7.98
C VAL A 66 1.87 15.11 -7.05
N ASP A 67 1.65 15.24 -5.75
CA ASP A 67 2.12 14.24 -4.77
C ASP A 67 1.25 12.98 -4.80
N GLN A 68 1.49 12.12 -5.79
CA GLN A 68 0.75 10.88 -5.97
C GLN A 68 0.99 9.92 -4.80
N LEU A 69 2.23 9.86 -4.28
CA LEU A 69 2.59 8.98 -3.18
C LEU A 69 1.92 9.41 -1.87
N GLY A 70 1.94 10.71 -1.55
CA GLY A 70 1.25 11.26 -0.39
C GLY A 70 -0.27 11.08 -0.47
N ASN A 71 -0.86 11.28 -1.64
CA ASN A 71 -2.30 11.06 -1.85
C ASN A 71 -2.69 9.58 -1.68
N GLN A 72 -1.89 8.66 -2.20
CA GLN A 72 -2.08 7.21 -1.99
C GLN A 72 -1.94 6.86 -0.51
N ALA A 73 -0.92 7.38 0.16
CA ALA A 73 -0.69 7.16 1.57
C ALA A 73 -1.86 7.64 2.44
N LYS A 74 -2.41 8.81 2.13
CA LYS A 74 -3.60 9.35 2.82
C LYS A 74 -4.80 8.40 2.72
N THR A 75 -5.06 7.86 1.53
CA THR A 75 -6.17 6.92 1.30
C THR A 75 -6.00 5.63 2.12
N ILE A 76 -4.79 5.07 2.12
CA ILE A 76 -4.45 3.88 2.90
C ILE A 76 -4.60 4.16 4.41
N LEU A 77 -4.11 5.31 4.88
CA LEU A 77 -4.20 5.72 6.27
C LEU A 77 -5.66 5.81 6.76
N VAL A 78 -6.54 6.46 6.00
CA VAL A 78 -7.98 6.55 6.34
C VAL A 78 -8.57 5.15 6.51
N SER A 79 -8.26 4.23 5.60
CA SER A 79 -8.74 2.85 5.65
C SER A 79 -8.28 2.12 6.91
N HIS A 80 -6.98 2.17 7.22
CA HIS A 80 -6.43 1.48 8.39
C HIS A 80 -6.89 2.10 9.72
N LEU A 81 -7.01 3.42 9.81
CA LEU A 81 -7.56 4.09 10.99
C LEU A 81 -9.01 3.66 11.24
N GLN A 82 -9.83 3.61 10.19
CA GLN A 82 -11.21 3.16 10.29
C GLN A 82 -11.29 1.69 10.70
N GLN A 83 -10.48 0.83 10.10
CA GLN A 83 -10.41 -0.60 10.40
C GLN A 83 -9.97 -0.88 11.84
N SER A 84 -9.16 0.00 12.43
CA SER A 84 -8.69 -0.17 13.81
C SER A 84 -9.83 -0.18 14.83
N GLY A 85 -10.93 0.49 14.52
CA GLY A 85 -12.08 0.62 15.43
C GLY A 85 -11.81 1.46 16.70
N ARG A 86 -10.64 2.13 16.78
CA ARG A 86 -10.21 2.93 17.95
C ARG A 86 -10.56 4.40 17.82
N PHE A 87 -10.88 4.85 16.61
CA PHE A 87 -11.15 6.24 16.29
C PHE A 87 -12.51 6.41 15.60
N SER A 88 -13.10 7.60 15.74
CA SER A 88 -14.19 8.09 14.90
C SER A 88 -13.60 8.89 13.74
N VAL A 89 -13.31 8.21 12.63
CA VAL A 89 -12.66 8.85 11.46
C VAL A 89 -13.68 9.69 10.69
N LEU A 90 -13.40 10.97 10.54
CA LEU A 90 -14.26 11.94 9.86
C LEU A 90 -13.73 12.19 8.45
N ASP A 91 -14.59 11.93 7.46
CA ASP A 91 -14.27 12.25 6.07
C ASP A 91 -14.34 13.77 5.86
N ARG A 92 -13.26 14.34 5.36
CA ARG A 92 -13.15 15.76 4.99
C ARG A 92 -12.90 15.92 3.50
N THR A 93 -12.66 14.83 2.79
CA THR A 93 -12.38 14.85 1.35
C THR A 93 -13.66 14.96 0.55
N ASN A 94 -14.72 14.22 0.96
CA ASN A 94 -15.99 14.12 0.22
C ASN A 94 -17.12 14.89 0.91
N MET A 95 -16.80 16.07 1.45
CA MET A 95 -17.81 16.91 2.14
C MET A 95 -18.86 17.47 1.20
N SER A 96 -18.48 17.81 -0.04
CA SER A 96 -19.40 18.34 -1.07
C SER A 96 -20.45 17.32 -1.47
N GLU A 97 -20.03 16.07 -1.68
CA GLU A 97 -20.90 14.95 -2.03
C GLU A 97 -21.88 14.66 -0.90
N SER A 98 -21.37 14.59 0.33
CA SER A 98 -22.18 14.37 1.52
C SER A 98 -23.19 15.51 1.75
N ALA A 99 -22.81 16.77 1.49
CA ALA A 99 -23.70 17.92 1.59
C ALA A 99 -24.80 17.88 0.51
N THR A 100 -24.46 17.45 -0.69
CA THR A 100 -25.41 17.27 -1.79
C THR A 100 -26.45 16.21 -1.45
N GLU A 101 -26.04 15.07 -0.92
CA GLU A 101 -26.95 14.01 -0.49
C GLU A 101 -27.86 14.45 0.66
N ALA A 102 -27.34 15.18 1.64
CA ALA A 102 -28.14 15.74 2.72
C ALA A 102 -29.22 16.70 2.20
N LYS A 103 -28.87 17.54 1.22
CA LYS A 103 -29.80 18.46 0.57
C LYS A 103 -30.91 17.72 -0.19
N ILE A 104 -30.57 16.65 -0.92
CA ILE A 104 -31.54 15.80 -1.63
C ILE A 104 -32.54 15.19 -0.65
N LYS A 105 -32.07 14.78 0.55
CA LYS A 105 -32.93 14.28 1.64
C LYS A 105 -33.72 15.36 2.37
N GLY A 106 -33.58 16.63 2.00
CA GLY A 106 -34.23 17.76 2.71
C GLY A 106 -33.67 17.98 4.13
N GLN A 107 -32.47 17.50 4.42
CA GLN A 107 -31.86 17.57 5.74
C GLN A 107 -30.68 18.55 5.74
N LYS A 108 -30.49 19.26 6.86
CA LYS A 108 -29.25 20.02 7.08
C LYS A 108 -28.19 19.10 7.63
N GLN A 109 -27.01 19.10 7.00
CA GLN A 109 -25.87 18.33 7.46
C GLN A 109 -25.40 18.84 8.84
N LYS A 110 -25.28 17.94 9.82
CA LYS A 110 -24.70 18.24 11.14
C LYS A 110 -23.27 17.66 11.17
N LEU A 111 -22.29 18.50 10.92
CA LEU A 111 -20.87 18.10 10.91
C LEU A 111 -20.38 17.90 12.35
N LYS A 112 -19.76 16.74 12.60
CA LYS A 112 -19.00 16.48 13.82
C LYS A 112 -17.63 17.14 13.69
N ALA A 113 -17.19 17.88 14.70
CA ALA A 113 -15.85 18.43 14.75
C ALA A 113 -14.81 17.33 15.07
N ALA A 114 -13.62 17.47 14.52
CA ALA A 114 -12.48 16.63 14.90
C ALA A 114 -11.74 17.28 16.06
N ASN A 115 -11.41 16.51 17.09
CA ASN A 115 -10.56 16.97 18.20
C ASN A 115 -9.08 16.90 17.81
N TYR A 116 -8.75 16.02 16.89
CA TYR A 116 -7.37 15.82 16.41
C TYR A 116 -7.34 15.70 14.90
N VAL A 117 -6.25 16.18 14.32
CA VAL A 117 -5.90 15.93 12.92
C VAL A 117 -4.69 15.00 12.89
N VAL A 118 -4.81 13.89 12.19
CA VAL A 118 -3.67 13.00 11.92
C VAL A 118 -3.04 13.45 10.61
N THR A 119 -1.80 13.92 10.67
CA THR A 119 -0.97 14.23 9.50
C THR A 119 0.10 13.17 9.33
N GLY A 120 0.68 13.07 8.14
CA GLY A 120 1.71 12.08 7.88
C GLY A 120 2.72 12.51 6.84
N ASP A 121 3.89 11.90 6.91
CA ASP A 121 4.96 12.05 5.95
C ASP A 121 5.50 10.68 5.53
N VAL A 122 5.71 10.47 4.24
CA VAL A 122 6.57 9.40 3.75
C VAL A 122 7.99 9.91 3.83
N THR A 123 8.74 9.48 4.85
CA THR A 123 10.09 9.96 5.13
C THR A 123 11.15 9.24 4.33
N GLU A 124 10.93 7.96 4.06
CA GLU A 124 11.80 7.14 3.22
C GLU A 124 10.93 6.30 2.28
N PHE A 125 11.35 6.24 1.04
CA PHE A 125 10.72 5.39 0.04
C PHE A 125 11.71 5.07 -1.07
N GLY A 126 11.80 3.80 -1.46
CA GLY A 126 12.73 3.42 -2.50
C GLY A 126 12.70 1.96 -2.88
N ARG A 127 13.54 1.62 -3.84
CA ARG A 127 13.81 0.26 -4.29
C ARG A 127 15.29 0.06 -4.44
N LYS A 128 15.73 -1.14 -4.13
CA LYS A 128 17.09 -1.62 -4.44
C LYS A 128 17.01 -2.99 -5.10
N THR A 129 17.90 -3.24 -6.03
CA THR A 129 18.11 -4.58 -6.59
C THR A 129 19.35 -5.16 -5.96
N VAL A 130 19.20 -6.30 -5.30
CA VAL A 130 20.31 -7.05 -4.72
C VAL A 130 20.56 -8.26 -5.60
N GLY A 131 21.78 -8.41 -6.09
CA GLY A 131 22.22 -9.56 -6.87
C GLY A 131 22.96 -10.54 -5.99
N ASP A 132 22.67 -11.83 -6.11
CA ASP A 132 23.43 -12.93 -5.51
C ASP A 132 24.06 -13.76 -6.63
N GLN A 133 25.36 -13.97 -6.54
CA GLN A 133 26.12 -14.83 -7.46
C GLN A 133 26.59 -16.06 -6.68
N GLN A 134 25.91 -17.17 -6.87
CA GLN A 134 26.30 -18.42 -6.22
C GLN A 134 27.37 -19.13 -7.07
N LEU A 135 28.49 -19.52 -6.44
CA LEU A 135 29.61 -20.25 -7.06
C LEU A 135 30.09 -19.62 -8.39
N PHE A 136 30.53 -18.36 -8.34
CA PHE A 136 31.03 -17.62 -9.50
C PHE A 136 30.06 -17.58 -10.69
N GLY A 137 28.75 -17.71 -10.44
CA GLY A 137 27.71 -17.68 -11.47
C GLY A 137 27.43 -19.03 -12.14
N ILE A 138 28.07 -20.11 -11.75
CA ILE A 138 27.86 -21.44 -12.33
C ILE A 138 26.51 -22.06 -11.92
N LEU A 139 26.03 -21.77 -10.70
CA LEU A 139 24.74 -22.27 -10.18
C LEU A 139 23.58 -21.27 -10.36
N GLY A 140 23.77 -20.24 -11.15
CA GLY A 140 22.75 -19.23 -11.45
C GLY A 140 22.98 -17.87 -10.78
N ARG A 141 22.29 -16.87 -11.25
CA ARG A 141 22.27 -15.50 -10.72
C ARG A 141 20.89 -15.22 -10.14
N GLY A 142 20.84 -14.96 -8.86
CA GLY A 142 19.64 -14.48 -8.20
C GLY A 142 19.56 -12.95 -8.27
N LYS A 143 18.42 -12.39 -8.66
CA LYS A 143 18.12 -10.97 -8.49
C LYS A 143 16.94 -10.84 -7.55
N GLN A 144 17.10 -10.04 -6.51
CA GLN A 144 16.05 -9.72 -5.56
C GLN A 144 15.76 -8.23 -5.64
N GLN A 145 14.51 -7.88 -5.91
CA GLN A 145 14.03 -6.52 -5.79
C GLN A 145 13.47 -6.33 -4.37
N VAL A 146 13.99 -5.33 -3.69
CA VAL A 146 13.55 -4.95 -2.35
C VAL A 146 12.97 -3.55 -2.42
N ALA A 147 11.68 -3.42 -2.11
CA ALA A 147 11.05 -2.13 -1.90
C ALA A 147 10.95 -1.86 -0.40
N TYR A 148 11.17 -0.61 0.02
CA TYR A 148 11.08 -0.17 1.40
C TYR A 148 10.35 1.16 1.51
N ALA A 149 9.63 1.34 2.62
CA ALA A 149 8.98 2.59 2.97
C ALA A 149 9.06 2.83 4.48
N LYS A 150 9.15 4.09 4.85
CA LYS A 150 9.01 4.54 6.24
C LYS A 150 8.09 5.74 6.27
N VAL A 151 7.16 5.73 7.21
CA VAL A 151 6.19 6.80 7.40
C VAL A 151 6.21 7.30 8.83
N THR A 152 5.91 8.57 9.00
CA THR A 152 5.71 9.19 10.32
C THR A 152 4.28 9.73 10.35
N LEU A 153 3.56 9.47 11.45
CA LEU A 153 2.25 10.03 11.73
C LEU A 153 2.35 10.95 12.94
N ASN A 154 1.75 12.13 12.83
CA ASN A 154 1.62 13.09 13.89
C ASN A 154 0.15 13.33 14.22
N VAL A 155 -0.21 13.25 15.48
CA VAL A 155 -1.54 13.59 16.00
C VAL A 155 -1.48 15.00 16.53
N VAL A 156 -2.23 15.89 15.91
CA VAL A 156 -2.23 17.32 16.22
C VAL A 156 -3.56 17.70 16.88
N ASN A 157 -3.51 18.32 18.03
CA ASN A 157 -4.68 18.88 18.69
C ASN A 157 -5.24 20.08 17.87
N THR A 158 -6.52 20.07 17.54
CA THR A 158 -7.11 21.11 16.68
C THR A 158 -7.27 22.47 17.34
N GLN A 159 -7.25 22.53 18.67
CA GLN A 159 -7.41 23.78 19.41
C GLN A 159 -6.07 24.47 19.67
N THR A 160 -5.03 23.68 19.97
CA THR A 160 -3.71 24.21 20.38
C THR A 160 -2.67 24.13 19.28
N SER A 161 -2.93 23.35 18.21
CA SER A 161 -1.95 22.99 17.18
C SER A 161 -0.72 22.25 17.73
N GLU A 162 -0.82 21.69 18.91
CA GLU A 162 0.23 20.89 19.53
C GLU A 162 0.25 19.48 18.95
N VAL A 163 1.42 18.95 18.64
CA VAL A 163 1.63 17.54 18.33
C VAL A 163 1.59 16.76 19.64
N VAL A 164 0.46 16.14 19.95
CA VAL A 164 0.23 15.43 21.21
C VAL A 164 0.74 14.00 21.20
N TYR A 165 0.94 13.43 20.01
CA TYR A 165 1.49 12.08 19.84
C TYR A 165 2.11 11.92 18.47
N SER A 166 3.17 11.13 18.38
CA SER A 166 3.83 10.83 17.10
C SER A 166 4.28 9.37 17.07
N VAL A 167 4.11 8.73 15.93
CA VAL A 167 4.53 7.34 15.71
C VAL A 167 5.17 7.18 14.34
N GLN A 168 5.96 6.14 14.19
CA GLN A 168 6.53 5.73 12.92
C GLN A 168 6.11 4.31 12.59
N GLY A 169 6.12 4.00 11.30
CA GLY A 169 5.98 2.64 10.79
C GLY A 169 6.91 2.45 9.60
N ALA A 170 7.41 1.24 9.45
CA ALA A 170 8.28 0.87 8.35
C ALA A 170 7.79 -0.43 7.72
N GLY A 171 8.00 -0.56 6.42
CA GLY A 171 7.67 -1.74 5.65
C GLY A 171 8.76 -2.09 4.65
N GLU A 172 8.98 -3.38 4.46
CA GLU A 172 9.87 -3.90 3.44
C GLU A 172 9.16 -5.05 2.71
N TYR A 173 9.31 -5.09 1.39
CA TYR A 173 8.75 -6.14 0.56
C TYR A 173 9.80 -6.65 -0.42
N ASN A 174 10.00 -7.97 -0.42
CA ASN A 174 11.02 -8.64 -1.20
C ASN A 174 10.39 -9.43 -2.35
N LEU A 175 10.87 -9.21 -3.57
CA LEU A 175 10.54 -10.01 -4.74
C LEU A 175 11.81 -10.64 -5.27
N SER A 176 11.94 -11.96 -5.20
CA SER A 176 13.11 -12.69 -5.68
C SER A 176 12.81 -13.34 -7.04
N ASN A 177 13.66 -13.09 -8.03
CA ASN A 177 13.68 -13.80 -9.31
C ASN A 177 14.97 -14.61 -9.42
N ARG A 178 14.85 -15.90 -9.73
CA ARG A 178 16.00 -16.78 -9.98
C ARG A 178 16.12 -17.08 -11.48
N GLU A 179 17.30 -16.83 -12.03
CA GLU A 179 17.71 -17.32 -13.34
C GLU A 179 18.50 -18.60 -13.16
N VAL A 180 18.09 -19.68 -13.81
CA VAL A 180 18.79 -20.97 -13.79
C VAL A 180 19.34 -21.22 -15.20
N LEU A 181 20.67 -21.37 -15.32
CA LEU A 181 21.37 -21.77 -16.55
C LEU A 181 21.08 -20.91 -17.79
N GLY A 182 20.99 -19.59 -17.65
CA GLY A 182 20.84 -18.69 -18.79
C GLY A 182 19.42 -18.64 -19.39
N PHE A 183 18.50 -19.44 -18.92
CA PHE A 183 17.07 -19.35 -19.22
C PHE A 183 16.40 -18.49 -18.14
N GLY A 184 16.53 -17.18 -18.28
CA GLY A 184 16.01 -16.23 -17.29
C GLY A 184 14.69 -15.63 -17.72
N SER A 185 13.74 -15.54 -16.79
CA SER A 185 12.65 -14.60 -16.94
C SER A 185 13.22 -13.18 -16.76
N THR A 186 12.88 -12.28 -17.66
CA THR A 186 13.15 -10.85 -17.47
C THR A 186 12.48 -10.38 -16.19
N ALA A 187 13.24 -9.84 -15.24
CA ALA A 187 12.69 -9.18 -14.07
C ALA A 187 11.89 -7.97 -14.53
N GLY A 188 10.58 -8.15 -14.71
CA GLY A 188 9.68 -7.07 -15.01
C GLY A 188 9.61 -6.09 -13.84
N TYR A 189 9.51 -4.80 -14.13
CA TYR A 189 9.23 -3.79 -13.11
C TYR A 189 7.82 -4.01 -12.54
N ASP A 190 7.72 -4.48 -11.29
CA ASP A 190 6.43 -4.63 -10.62
C ASP A 190 6.03 -3.30 -9.97
N SER A 191 5.18 -2.54 -10.66
CA SER A 191 4.64 -1.27 -10.16
C SER A 191 3.81 -1.44 -8.89
N THR A 192 3.29 -2.65 -8.62
CA THR A 192 2.47 -2.94 -7.44
C THR A 192 3.29 -3.01 -6.14
N LEU A 193 4.63 -3.21 -6.24
CA LEU A 193 5.51 -3.23 -5.06
C LEU A 193 5.43 -1.93 -4.25
N ASN A 194 5.29 -0.79 -4.92
CA ASN A 194 5.21 0.50 -4.25
C ASN A 194 3.98 0.59 -3.35
N GLY A 195 2.82 0.18 -3.87
CA GLY A 195 1.59 0.15 -3.08
C GLY A 195 1.67 -0.81 -1.90
N LYS A 196 2.24 -2.01 -2.11
CA LYS A 196 2.38 -3.03 -1.07
C LYS A 196 3.26 -2.55 0.09
N VAL A 197 4.44 -1.98 -0.20
CA VAL A 197 5.36 -1.53 0.85
C VAL A 197 4.84 -0.32 1.59
N LEU A 198 4.14 0.59 0.89
CA LEU A 198 3.51 1.75 1.52
C LEU A 198 2.38 1.31 2.46
N ASP A 199 1.56 0.34 2.05
CA ASP A 199 0.51 -0.25 2.90
C ASP A 199 1.11 -0.88 4.17
N LEU A 200 2.20 -1.64 4.04
CA LEU A 200 2.90 -2.22 5.19
C LEU A 200 3.37 -1.16 6.19
N ALA A 201 4.02 -0.10 5.70
CA ALA A 201 4.55 0.95 6.56
C ALA A 201 3.43 1.73 7.27
N ILE A 202 2.35 2.07 6.57
CA ILE A 202 1.22 2.80 7.15
C ILE A 202 0.46 1.92 8.14
N ARG A 203 0.25 0.65 7.83
CA ARG A 203 -0.39 -0.29 8.74
C ARG A 203 0.39 -0.44 10.04
N GLU A 204 1.72 -0.55 9.96
CA GLU A 204 2.57 -0.61 11.14
C GLU A 204 2.49 0.69 11.95
N ALA A 205 2.50 1.85 11.31
CA ALA A 205 2.31 3.13 11.99
C ALA A 205 0.94 3.20 12.70
N VAL A 206 -0.13 2.71 12.07
CA VAL A 206 -1.46 2.66 12.71
C VAL A 206 -1.49 1.67 13.87
N ASN A 207 -0.84 0.50 13.75
CA ASN A 207 -0.70 -0.44 14.86
C ASN A 207 0.02 0.20 16.06
N ASN A 208 1.09 0.95 15.81
CA ASN A 208 1.83 1.68 16.84
C ASN A 208 0.99 2.80 17.47
N LEU A 209 0.18 3.50 16.67
CA LEU A 209 -0.75 4.52 17.17
C LEU A 209 -1.83 3.88 18.07
N VAL A 210 -2.41 2.77 17.65
CA VAL A 210 -3.39 2.01 18.45
C VAL A 210 -2.78 1.51 19.74
N SER A 211 -1.58 0.94 19.68
CA SER A 211 -0.84 0.48 20.86
C SER A 211 -0.60 1.62 21.85
N GLY A 212 -0.27 2.82 21.37
CA GLY A 212 -0.13 4.02 22.22
C GLY A 212 -1.41 4.42 22.92
N VAL A 213 -2.56 4.29 22.26
CA VAL A 213 -3.87 4.54 22.89
C VAL A 213 -4.19 3.46 23.91
N GLU A 214 -4.03 2.19 23.57
CA GLU A 214 -4.38 1.05 24.44
C GLU A 214 -3.46 0.94 25.67
N SER A 215 -2.18 1.31 25.54
CA SER A 215 -1.23 1.35 26.64
C SER A 215 -1.33 2.62 27.49
N GLY A 216 -2.14 3.61 27.08
CA GLY A 216 -2.33 4.88 27.79
C GLY A 216 -1.18 5.88 27.62
N GLN A 217 -0.25 5.66 26.68
CA GLN A 217 0.80 6.63 26.32
C GLN A 217 0.19 7.89 25.69
N TRP A 218 -0.88 7.73 24.96
CA TRP A 218 -1.72 8.83 24.52
C TRP A 218 -3.18 8.55 24.89
N LYS A 219 -3.78 9.49 25.64
CA LYS A 219 -5.17 9.42 26.07
C LYS A 219 -5.99 10.46 25.32
N PRO A 220 -6.69 10.05 24.24
CA PRO A 220 -7.54 10.98 23.51
C PRO A 220 -8.70 11.46 24.38
N SER A 221 -8.96 12.78 24.32
CA SER A 221 -10.14 13.40 24.95
C SER A 221 -11.32 13.41 23.99
N ASN A 222 -12.55 13.42 24.54
CA ASN A 222 -13.78 13.63 23.79
C ASN A 222 -13.95 15.08 23.36
#